data_de3fb2218920892bdcf19fd25bfdb286
#
_entry.id   de3fb2218920892bdcf19fd25bfdb286
#
_cell.length_a   1.000
_cell.length_b   1.000
_cell.length_c   1.000
_cell.angle_alpha   90.00
_cell.angle_beta   90.00
_cell.angle_gamma   90.00
#
_symmetry.space_group_name_H-M   'P 1'
#
loop_
_entity.id
_entity.type
_entity.pdbx_description
1 polymer ?
#
loop_
_entity_poly.entity_id
_entity_poly.type
_entity_poly.pdbx_seq_one_letter_code
_entity_poly.pdbx_strand_id
1 'polypeptide(L)'
;MLKKIRTKILFIFSFSFPVLASASIPGFYLLGQLGTADTHQEASNAAALSINSKMAFTGRIAGGYQFNQNVAFEMGYTRFSDVDFSGVGGVPGANVSLSEKAIDFMAKPMLPISSNVNLYAKLGIAYLKANGSAVVNGHNYLGYSDSWNPSFGVGLSYDITPFVPIDLAWTRIQSVGGGNNIPSTDFYSIGLAYYFG
;
A
#
# COMPACT_ATOMS: atom_id res chain seq x y z
N MET A 1 4.34 -16.93 -49.93
CA MET A 1 3.68 -16.65 -48.60
C MET A 1 4.55 -17.19 -47.48
N LEU A 2 5.45 -16.39 -46.93
CA LEU A 2 6.31 -16.80 -45.79
C LEU A 2 5.71 -16.27 -44.48
N LYS A 3 5.23 -17.17 -43.62
CA LYS A 3 4.80 -16.86 -42.26
C LYS A 3 6.01 -16.52 -41.40
N LYS A 4 6.10 -15.25 -40.95
CA LYS A 4 7.07 -14.80 -39.95
C LYS A 4 6.71 -15.41 -38.58
N ILE A 5 7.48 -16.38 -38.13
CA ILE A 5 7.45 -16.90 -36.77
C ILE A 5 8.14 -15.85 -35.88
N ARG A 6 7.37 -15.17 -35.04
CA ARG A 6 7.88 -14.29 -33.98
C ARG A 6 8.31 -15.14 -32.77
N THR A 7 9.59 -15.41 -32.66
CA THR A 7 10.19 -16.03 -31.49
C THR A 7 10.14 -15.03 -30.32
N LYS A 8 9.31 -15.31 -29.33
CA LYS A 8 9.32 -14.58 -28.05
C LYS A 8 10.51 -15.10 -27.24
N ILE A 9 11.57 -14.31 -27.14
CA ILE A 9 12.70 -14.58 -26.26
C ILE A 9 12.24 -14.26 -24.83
N LEU A 10 12.05 -15.32 -24.04
CA LEU A 10 11.78 -15.23 -22.61
C LEU A 10 13.12 -15.02 -21.90
N PHE A 11 13.43 -13.80 -21.50
CA PHE A 11 14.59 -13.49 -20.67
C PHE A 11 14.33 -13.98 -19.25
N ILE A 12 14.86 -15.15 -18.90
CA ILE A 12 14.94 -15.61 -17.52
C ILE A 12 16.11 -14.90 -16.87
N PHE A 13 15.82 -13.86 -16.08
CA PHE A 13 16.80 -13.20 -15.23
C PHE A 13 17.08 -14.13 -14.03
N SER A 14 18.16 -14.91 -14.13
CA SER A 14 18.70 -15.64 -12.97
C SER A 14 19.40 -14.64 -12.05
N PHE A 15 18.68 -14.14 -11.04
CA PHE A 15 19.27 -13.34 -9.96
C PHE A 15 19.99 -14.28 -9.00
N SER A 16 21.30 -14.39 -9.13
CA SER A 16 22.17 -15.02 -8.12
C SER A 16 22.37 -14.00 -7.01
N PHE A 17 21.58 -14.09 -5.93
CA PHE A 17 21.82 -13.27 -4.74
C PHE A 17 23.02 -13.80 -3.98
N PRO A 18 24.04 -12.97 -3.67
CA PRO A 18 25.09 -13.35 -2.73
C PRO A 18 24.44 -13.55 -1.35
N VAL A 19 24.52 -14.77 -0.85
CA VAL A 19 24.06 -15.10 0.51
C VAL A 19 25.09 -14.54 1.48
N LEU A 20 24.91 -13.29 1.90
CA LEU A 20 25.58 -12.77 3.07
C LEU A 20 24.84 -13.36 4.29
N ALA A 21 25.52 -14.19 5.06
CA ALA A 21 24.97 -14.87 6.21
C ALA A 21 24.72 -13.86 7.35
N SER A 22 23.59 -13.16 7.28
CA SER A 22 22.99 -12.50 8.44
C SER A 22 22.02 -13.51 9.05
N ALA A 23 22.17 -13.81 10.32
CA ALA A 23 21.35 -14.78 11.02
C ALA A 23 19.97 -14.18 11.36
N SER A 24 19.12 -13.97 10.35
CA SER A 24 17.72 -13.72 10.63
C SER A 24 17.05 -15.05 10.94
N ILE A 25 16.52 -15.18 12.13
CA ILE A 25 15.80 -16.36 12.59
C ILE A 25 14.47 -16.41 11.85
N PRO A 26 14.12 -17.53 11.17
CA PRO A 26 12.80 -17.69 10.61
C PRO A 26 11.75 -17.59 11.71
N GLY A 27 10.67 -16.83 11.48
CA GLY A 27 9.66 -16.68 12.51
C GLY A 27 8.51 -15.76 12.12
N PHE A 28 7.50 -15.75 12.98
CA PHE A 28 6.41 -14.80 12.89
C PHE A 28 6.85 -13.41 13.35
N TYR A 29 6.24 -12.39 12.80
CA TYR A 29 6.40 -11.02 13.27
C TYR A 29 5.11 -10.22 13.16
N LEU A 30 5.00 -9.20 13.98
CA LEU A 30 3.99 -8.16 13.88
C LEU A 30 4.67 -6.84 13.51
N LEU A 31 4.03 -6.06 12.65
CA LEU A 31 4.51 -4.77 12.17
C LEU A 31 3.41 -3.73 12.35
N GLY A 32 3.72 -2.64 13.01
CA GLY A 32 2.88 -1.44 13.07
C GLY A 32 3.54 -0.31 12.30
N GLN A 33 2.80 0.34 11.40
CA GLN A 33 3.27 1.46 10.59
C GLN A 33 2.33 2.63 10.69
N LEU A 34 2.89 3.83 10.76
CA LEU A 34 2.18 5.11 10.70
C LEU A 34 2.79 5.95 9.58
N GLY A 35 1.98 6.76 8.93
CA GLY A 35 2.47 7.58 7.85
C GLY A 35 1.41 8.42 7.18
N THR A 36 1.66 8.79 5.94
CA THR A 36 0.77 9.60 5.13
C THR A 36 0.46 8.90 3.83
N ALA A 37 -0.79 8.96 3.41
CA ALA A 37 -1.23 8.47 2.11
C ALA A 37 -1.57 9.64 1.18
N ASP A 38 -1.14 9.52 -0.06
CA ASP A 38 -1.54 10.40 -1.16
C ASP A 38 -2.43 9.59 -2.11
N THR A 39 -3.72 9.94 -2.13
CA THR A 39 -4.67 9.39 -3.07
C THR A 39 -4.74 10.33 -4.27
N HIS A 40 -4.25 9.89 -5.42
CA HIS A 40 -4.25 10.65 -6.68
C HIS A 40 -5.69 10.79 -7.20
N GLN A 41 -6.54 11.54 -6.50
CA GLN A 41 -7.89 11.85 -6.97
C GLN A 41 -7.80 13.02 -7.96
N GLU A 42 -7.80 12.71 -9.24
CA GLU A 42 -8.05 13.72 -10.26
C GLU A 42 -9.53 14.14 -10.18
N ALA A 43 -9.78 15.36 -9.72
CA ALA A 43 -11.10 15.97 -9.83
C ALA A 43 -11.36 16.30 -11.31
N SER A 44 -11.73 15.30 -12.12
CA SER A 44 -12.18 15.53 -13.47
C SER A 44 -13.55 16.19 -13.43
N ASN A 45 -13.61 17.48 -13.81
CA ASN A 45 -14.80 18.24 -14.19
C ASN A 45 -15.80 18.69 -13.13
N ALA A 46 -15.40 18.91 -11.89
CA ALA A 46 -16.22 19.70 -10.97
C ALA A 46 -15.63 21.11 -10.83
N ALA A 47 -16.33 22.08 -11.38
CA ALA A 47 -15.99 23.50 -11.21
C ALA A 47 -15.73 23.82 -9.74
N ALA A 48 -14.54 24.39 -9.48
CA ALA A 48 -14.18 25.12 -8.26
C ALA A 48 -14.21 24.34 -6.94
N LEU A 49 -13.69 23.13 -6.89
CA LEU A 49 -13.25 22.52 -5.65
C LEU A 49 -11.74 22.69 -5.54
N SER A 50 -11.28 23.55 -4.64
CA SER A 50 -9.89 23.54 -4.18
C SER A 50 -9.69 22.24 -3.40
N ILE A 51 -9.45 21.15 -4.10
CA ILE A 51 -8.99 19.90 -3.50
C ILE A 51 -7.52 20.14 -3.17
N ASN A 52 -7.27 20.67 -1.98
CA ASN A 52 -5.99 20.45 -1.36
C ASN A 52 -5.89 18.93 -1.18
N SER A 53 -5.05 18.27 -1.96
CA SER A 53 -4.63 16.89 -1.73
C SER A 53 -4.02 16.84 -0.32
N LYS A 54 -4.86 16.63 0.68
CA LYS A 54 -4.40 16.53 2.05
C LYS A 54 -3.80 15.14 2.17
N MET A 55 -2.48 15.10 2.40
CA MET A 55 -1.83 13.91 2.90
C MET A 55 -2.62 13.42 4.11
N ALA A 56 -3.37 12.35 3.93
CA ALA A 56 -4.19 11.78 4.98
C ALA A 56 -3.30 10.93 5.89
N PHE A 57 -3.39 11.18 7.21
CA PHE A 57 -2.71 10.33 8.18
C PHE A 57 -3.24 8.89 8.05
N THR A 58 -2.34 7.93 8.01
CA THR A 58 -2.67 6.55 7.70
C THR A 58 -1.94 5.63 8.64
N GLY A 59 -2.65 4.62 9.16
CA GLY A 59 -2.08 3.56 9.98
C GLY A 59 -2.22 2.19 9.32
N ARG A 60 -1.18 1.36 9.44
CA ARG A 60 -1.19 -0.03 8.98
C ARG A 60 -0.67 -0.95 10.07
N ILE A 61 -1.35 -2.07 10.27
CA ILE A 61 -0.88 -3.21 11.06
C ILE A 61 -0.73 -4.41 10.14
N ALA A 62 0.33 -5.18 10.32
CA ALA A 62 0.55 -6.38 9.54
C ALA A 62 1.12 -7.50 10.41
N GLY A 63 0.72 -8.73 10.07
CA GLY A 63 1.36 -9.94 10.54
C GLY A 63 2.13 -10.59 9.39
N GLY A 64 3.30 -11.12 9.66
CA GLY A 64 4.10 -11.78 8.64
C GLY A 64 4.82 -13.00 9.15
N TYR A 65 5.31 -13.79 8.21
CA TYR A 65 6.20 -14.90 8.48
C TYR A 65 7.44 -14.78 7.60
N GLN A 66 8.59 -14.72 8.22
CA GLN A 66 9.88 -14.72 7.55
C GLN A 66 10.39 -16.15 7.44
N PHE A 67 10.59 -16.63 6.20
CA PHE A 67 11.08 -17.98 5.93
C PHE A 67 12.59 -18.09 6.07
N ASN A 68 13.28 -17.03 5.68
CA ASN A 68 14.73 -16.90 5.73
C ASN A 68 15.11 -15.42 5.61
N GLN A 69 16.39 -15.12 5.61
CA GLN A 69 16.90 -13.75 5.50
C GLN A 69 16.48 -12.99 4.21
N ASN A 70 15.98 -13.69 3.19
CA ASN A 70 15.69 -13.09 1.88
C ASN A 70 14.21 -13.05 1.53
N VAL A 71 13.35 -13.78 2.25
CA VAL A 71 11.93 -13.91 1.87
C VAL A 71 11.03 -13.92 3.09
N ALA A 72 10.00 -13.08 3.06
CA ALA A 72 8.88 -13.10 3.99
C ALA A 72 7.54 -12.96 3.24
N PHE A 73 6.45 -13.33 3.91
CA PHE A 73 5.10 -12.98 3.53
C PHE A 73 4.45 -12.13 4.60
N GLU A 74 3.68 -11.12 4.18
CA GLU A 74 2.91 -10.23 5.04
C GLU A 74 1.43 -10.26 4.66
N MET A 75 0.57 -10.20 5.67
CA MET A 75 -0.83 -9.83 5.55
C MET A 75 -1.05 -8.57 6.37
N GLY A 76 -1.57 -7.50 5.75
CA GLY A 76 -1.74 -6.20 6.38
C GLY A 76 -3.17 -5.69 6.32
N TYR A 77 -3.49 -4.84 7.28
CA TYR A 77 -4.70 -4.03 7.32
C TYR A 77 -4.31 -2.57 7.43
N THR A 78 -4.73 -1.77 6.46
CA THR A 78 -4.49 -0.33 6.39
C THR A 78 -5.79 0.42 6.57
N ARG A 79 -5.79 1.43 7.44
CA ARG A 79 -6.87 2.38 7.58
C ARG A 79 -6.36 3.76 7.20
N PHE A 80 -6.99 4.34 6.19
CA PHE A 80 -6.78 5.72 5.79
C PHE A 80 -7.67 6.63 6.64
N SER A 81 -7.21 7.83 6.96
CA SER A 81 -8.05 8.81 7.64
C SER A 81 -9.21 9.23 6.75
N ASP A 82 -10.34 9.42 7.38
CA ASP A 82 -11.52 9.93 6.69
C ASP A 82 -11.26 11.34 6.14
N VAL A 83 -11.69 11.60 4.92
CA VAL A 83 -11.56 12.91 4.28
C VAL A 83 -12.95 13.52 4.15
N ASP A 84 -13.16 14.63 4.85
CA ASP A 84 -14.42 15.37 4.85
C ASP A 84 -14.33 16.58 3.93
N PHE A 85 -15.29 16.69 3.04
CA PHE A 85 -15.47 17.83 2.13
C PHE A 85 -16.75 18.56 2.51
N SER A 86 -16.69 19.87 2.66
CA SER A 86 -17.85 20.71 2.91
C SER A 86 -18.08 21.70 1.77
N GLY A 87 -19.34 22.01 1.46
CA GLY A 87 -19.70 22.97 0.41
C GLY A 87 -19.55 22.45 -1.01
N VAL A 88 -19.71 21.14 -1.21
CA VAL A 88 -19.57 20.48 -2.52
C VAL A 88 -20.56 21.08 -3.53
N GLY A 89 -20.06 21.50 -4.70
CA GLY A 89 -20.90 22.08 -5.77
C GLY A 89 -21.43 23.49 -5.48
N GLY A 90 -20.87 24.21 -4.49
CA GLY A 90 -21.33 25.55 -4.11
C GLY A 90 -22.66 25.56 -3.33
N VAL A 91 -23.14 24.38 -2.89
CA VAL A 91 -24.37 24.25 -2.11
C VAL A 91 -24.03 24.34 -0.63
N PRO A 92 -24.49 25.36 0.12
CA PRO A 92 -24.31 25.43 1.56
C PRO A 92 -24.92 24.22 2.25
N GLY A 93 -24.14 23.51 3.09
CA GLY A 93 -24.61 22.32 3.82
C GLY A 93 -24.44 20.99 3.07
N ALA A 94 -23.85 20.97 1.87
CA ALA A 94 -23.44 19.72 1.22
C ALA A 94 -22.12 19.23 1.82
N ASN A 95 -22.14 18.11 2.52
CA ASN A 95 -20.96 17.46 3.11
C ASN A 95 -20.76 16.09 2.47
N VAL A 96 -19.50 15.78 2.12
CA VAL A 96 -19.08 14.47 1.61
C VAL A 96 -17.99 13.94 2.52
N SER A 97 -18.15 12.72 3.02
CA SER A 97 -17.16 11.99 3.81
C SER A 97 -16.74 10.74 3.04
N LEU A 98 -15.44 10.53 2.91
CA LEU A 98 -14.84 9.35 2.28
C LEU A 98 -14.00 8.62 3.32
N SER A 99 -14.28 7.33 3.51
CA SER A 99 -13.54 6.42 4.38
C SER A 99 -12.98 5.26 3.55
N GLU A 100 -11.68 5.04 3.62
CA GLU A 100 -11.01 3.97 2.89
C GLU A 100 -10.31 3.00 3.85
N LYS A 101 -10.35 1.71 3.47
CA LYS A 101 -9.66 0.62 4.17
C LYS A 101 -9.08 -0.34 3.14
N ALA A 102 -7.93 -0.92 3.47
CA ALA A 102 -7.32 -1.95 2.62
C ALA A 102 -6.91 -3.17 3.44
N ILE A 103 -7.05 -4.35 2.85
CA ILE A 103 -6.40 -5.59 3.31
C ILE A 103 -5.44 -5.99 2.20
N ASP A 104 -4.19 -6.23 2.54
CA ASP A 104 -3.15 -6.59 1.57
C ASP A 104 -2.49 -7.94 1.90
N PHE A 105 -2.04 -8.62 0.85
CA PHE A 105 -1.25 -9.85 0.90
C PHE A 105 0.00 -9.61 0.05
N MET A 106 1.17 -9.63 0.70
CA MET A 106 2.43 -9.23 0.10
C MET A 106 3.51 -10.30 0.26
N ALA A 107 4.19 -10.63 -0.82
CA ALA A 107 5.51 -11.22 -0.77
C ALA A 107 6.54 -10.12 -0.53
N LYS A 108 7.49 -10.35 0.37
CA LYS A 108 8.54 -9.40 0.76
C LYS A 108 9.91 -10.05 0.53
N PRO A 109 10.47 -9.95 -0.72
CA PRO A 109 11.87 -10.26 -0.95
C PRO A 109 12.74 -9.20 -0.26
N MET A 110 13.80 -9.67 0.41
CA MET A 110 14.72 -8.85 1.20
C MET A 110 16.16 -9.08 0.76
N LEU A 111 16.94 -8.01 0.77
CA LEU A 111 18.37 -8.02 0.49
C LEU A 111 19.10 -7.43 1.70
N PRO A 112 19.80 -8.24 2.50
CA PRO A 112 20.69 -7.73 3.54
C PRO A 112 21.81 -6.90 2.92
N ILE A 113 21.91 -5.62 3.29
CA ILE A 113 22.99 -4.72 2.84
C ILE A 113 24.13 -4.72 3.85
N SER A 114 23.79 -4.83 5.11
CA SER A 114 24.73 -4.96 6.22
C SER A 114 24.16 -5.88 7.30
N SER A 115 24.89 -6.05 8.41
CA SER A 115 24.43 -6.86 9.55
C SER A 115 23.11 -6.38 10.16
N ASN A 116 22.78 -5.10 10.01
CA ASN A 116 21.62 -4.49 10.64
C ASN A 116 20.68 -3.80 9.66
N VAL A 117 21.00 -3.78 8.34
CA VAL A 117 20.22 -3.06 7.33
C VAL A 117 19.78 -4.01 6.24
N ASN A 118 18.48 -4.05 6.02
CA ASN A 118 17.88 -4.81 4.93
C ASN A 118 17.11 -3.87 4.00
N LEU A 119 17.42 -3.93 2.71
CA LEU A 119 16.56 -3.39 1.65
C LEU A 119 15.53 -4.43 1.28
N TYR A 120 14.30 -4.02 1.02
CA TYR A 120 13.27 -4.96 0.57
C TYR A 120 12.34 -4.36 -0.48
N ALA A 121 11.72 -5.24 -1.26
CA ALA A 121 10.55 -4.91 -2.05
C ALA A 121 9.33 -5.61 -1.48
N LYS A 122 8.14 -5.13 -1.83
CA LYS A 122 6.85 -5.76 -1.56
C LYS A 122 6.10 -5.91 -2.87
N LEU A 123 5.51 -7.07 -3.11
CA LEU A 123 4.73 -7.37 -4.30
C LEU A 123 3.52 -8.21 -3.91
N GLY A 124 2.34 -7.79 -4.31
CA GLY A 124 1.13 -8.50 -3.95
C GLY A 124 -0.16 -7.88 -4.47
N ILE A 125 -1.21 -8.14 -3.74
CA ILE A 125 -2.56 -7.65 -4.03
C ILE A 125 -3.15 -7.01 -2.78
N ALA A 126 -3.97 -5.97 -2.99
CA ALA A 126 -4.73 -5.31 -1.94
C ALA A 126 -6.21 -5.27 -2.31
N TYR A 127 -7.05 -5.60 -1.35
CA TYR A 127 -8.49 -5.42 -1.43
C TYR A 127 -8.87 -4.11 -0.76
N LEU A 128 -9.25 -3.14 -1.59
CA LEU A 128 -9.68 -1.82 -1.16
C LEU A 128 -11.20 -1.80 -0.96
N LYS A 129 -11.63 -1.16 0.13
CA LYS A 129 -13.02 -0.78 0.37
C LYS A 129 -13.09 0.72 0.59
N ALA A 130 -13.87 1.40 -0.24
CA ALA A 130 -14.18 2.81 -0.11
C ALA A 130 -15.66 2.98 0.20
N ASN A 131 -15.96 3.73 1.25
CA ASN A 131 -17.31 4.11 1.64
C ASN A 131 -17.42 5.62 1.51
N GLY A 132 -18.33 6.07 0.65
CA GLY A 132 -18.67 7.49 0.50
C GLY A 132 -20.03 7.78 1.11
N SER A 133 -20.15 8.83 1.89
CA SER A 133 -21.42 9.39 2.33
C SER A 133 -21.51 10.85 1.90
N ALA A 134 -22.61 11.21 1.25
CA ALA A 134 -22.89 12.58 0.87
C ALA A 134 -24.22 13.03 1.49
N VAL A 135 -24.22 14.17 2.17
CA VAL A 135 -25.44 14.82 2.67
C VAL A 135 -25.69 16.04 1.81
N VAL A 136 -26.80 16.05 1.06
CA VAL A 136 -27.21 17.17 0.23
C VAL A 136 -28.68 17.50 0.52
N ASN A 137 -28.96 18.73 0.93
CA ASN A 137 -30.33 19.18 1.29
C ASN A 137 -31.06 18.27 2.29
N GLY A 138 -30.32 17.70 3.26
CA GLY A 138 -30.90 16.80 4.28
C GLY A 138 -31.13 15.36 3.80
N HIS A 139 -30.78 15.02 2.57
CA HIS A 139 -30.83 13.65 2.07
C HIS A 139 -29.45 13.00 2.12
N ASN A 140 -29.39 11.75 2.61
CA ASN A 140 -28.16 10.96 2.71
C ASN A 140 -28.04 10.07 1.48
N TYR A 141 -26.92 10.20 0.76
CA TYR A 141 -26.51 9.32 -0.33
C TYR A 141 -25.32 8.49 0.14
N LEU A 142 -25.41 7.15 0.01
CA LEU A 142 -24.36 6.22 0.37
C LEU A 142 -23.81 5.58 -0.90
N GLY A 143 -22.50 5.64 -1.07
CA GLY A 143 -21.76 4.97 -2.15
C GLY A 143 -20.80 3.94 -1.56
N TYR A 144 -20.79 2.73 -2.11
CA TYR A 144 -19.87 1.67 -1.74
C TYR A 144 -19.09 1.25 -2.99
N SER A 145 -17.79 1.15 -2.86
CA SER A 145 -16.94 0.62 -3.92
C SER A 145 -15.89 -0.28 -3.31
N ASP A 146 -15.66 -1.41 -3.94
CA ASP A 146 -14.61 -2.34 -3.53
C ASP A 146 -13.91 -2.92 -4.76
N SER A 147 -12.62 -3.18 -4.65
CA SER A 147 -11.82 -3.71 -5.74
C SER A 147 -10.55 -4.40 -5.26
N TRP A 148 -10.13 -5.42 -6.02
CA TRP A 148 -8.79 -6.01 -5.92
C TRP A 148 -7.82 -5.24 -6.82
N ASN A 149 -6.71 -4.82 -6.25
CA ASN A 149 -5.72 -4.02 -6.95
C ASN A 149 -4.32 -4.59 -6.74
N PRO A 150 -3.44 -4.57 -7.75
CA PRO A 150 -2.03 -4.86 -7.56
C PRO A 150 -1.43 -3.88 -6.56
N SER A 151 -0.57 -4.38 -5.70
CA SER A 151 0.15 -3.57 -4.75
C SER A 151 1.63 -3.90 -4.77
N PHE A 152 2.46 -2.87 -4.72
CA PHE A 152 3.90 -3.01 -4.70
C PHE A 152 4.54 -1.89 -3.88
N GLY A 153 5.75 -2.13 -3.42
CA GLY A 153 6.45 -1.15 -2.62
C GLY A 153 7.92 -1.49 -2.47
N VAL A 154 8.63 -0.56 -1.87
CA VAL A 154 10.03 -0.72 -1.48
C VAL A 154 10.22 -0.14 -0.09
N GLY A 155 11.21 -0.65 0.63
CA GLY A 155 11.49 -0.14 1.96
C GLY A 155 12.84 -0.59 2.46
N LEU A 156 13.16 -0.07 3.63
CA LEU A 156 14.40 -0.32 4.34
C LEU A 156 14.07 -0.63 5.79
N SER A 157 14.64 -1.69 6.32
CA SER A 157 14.56 -2.00 7.74
C SER A 157 15.94 -1.90 8.40
N TYR A 158 15.93 -1.36 9.61
CA TYR A 158 17.11 -1.25 10.46
C TYR A 158 16.88 -1.97 11.77
N ASP A 159 17.67 -3.00 12.05
CA ASP A 159 17.56 -3.83 13.24
C ASP A 159 18.18 -3.11 14.43
N ILE A 160 17.34 -2.50 15.32
CA ILE A 160 17.78 -1.93 16.60
C ILE A 160 18.26 -3.04 17.53
N THR A 161 17.50 -4.13 17.54
CA THR A 161 17.83 -5.39 18.18
C THR A 161 17.52 -6.53 17.22
N PRO A 162 17.98 -7.76 17.44
CA PRO A 162 17.64 -8.90 16.59
C PRO A 162 16.13 -9.15 16.43
N PHE A 163 15.31 -8.62 17.36
CA PHE A 163 13.87 -8.84 17.39
C PHE A 163 13.05 -7.58 17.02
N VAL A 164 13.68 -6.40 16.98
CA VAL A 164 12.96 -5.12 16.84
C VAL A 164 13.61 -4.27 15.76
N PRO A 165 13.21 -4.40 14.50
CA PRO A 165 13.60 -3.47 13.46
C PRO A 165 12.68 -2.25 13.39
N ILE A 166 13.26 -1.09 13.01
CA ILE A 166 12.54 0.06 12.45
C ILE A 166 12.38 -0.19 10.96
N ASP A 167 11.21 0.15 10.44
CA ASP A 167 10.81 -0.03 9.05
C ASP A 167 10.47 1.31 8.41
N LEU A 168 11.05 1.60 7.24
CA LEU A 168 10.70 2.74 6.40
C LEU A 168 10.22 2.19 5.06
N ALA A 169 9.01 2.57 4.65
CA ALA A 169 8.42 2.03 3.44
C ALA A 169 7.67 3.06 2.61
N TRP A 170 7.73 2.87 1.30
CA TRP A 170 6.76 3.37 0.35
C TRP A 170 6.02 2.18 -0.25
N THR A 171 4.69 2.27 -0.26
CA THR A 171 3.81 1.24 -0.84
C THR A 171 2.79 1.91 -1.74
N ARG A 172 2.61 1.38 -2.95
CA ARG A 172 1.61 1.83 -3.90
C ARG A 172 0.57 0.75 -4.12
N ILE A 173 -0.69 1.13 -4.01
CA ILE A 173 -1.84 0.35 -4.46
C ILE A 173 -2.24 0.93 -5.81
N GLN A 174 -2.05 0.15 -6.87
CA GLN A 174 -2.25 0.61 -8.24
C GLN A 174 -3.67 0.32 -8.68
N SER A 175 -4.43 1.36 -9.02
CA SER A 175 -5.75 1.19 -9.63
C SER A 175 -5.64 0.47 -10.98
N VAL A 176 -6.42 -0.58 -11.16
CA VAL A 176 -6.50 -1.34 -12.42
C VAL A 176 -7.88 -1.18 -13.00
N GLY A 177 -8.00 -0.22 -13.88
CA GLY A 177 -8.96 -0.08 -14.97
C GLY A 177 -10.48 -0.15 -14.76
N GLY A 178 -11.18 0.84 -15.23
CA GLY A 178 -12.38 0.73 -16.04
C GLY A 178 -13.71 0.41 -15.36
N GLY A 179 -14.16 1.24 -14.44
CA GLY A 179 -15.56 1.21 -14.03
C GLY A 179 -15.86 1.77 -12.66
N ASN A 180 -15.07 1.42 -11.68
CA ASN A 180 -15.11 2.00 -10.34
C ASN A 180 -13.77 2.69 -10.12
N ASN A 181 -13.69 3.97 -10.44
CA ASN A 181 -12.45 4.77 -10.38
C ASN A 181 -12.00 5.00 -8.94
N ILE A 182 -11.48 3.95 -8.29
CA ILE A 182 -10.69 4.14 -7.09
C ILE A 182 -9.29 4.52 -7.58
N PRO A 183 -8.79 5.73 -7.28
CA PRO A 183 -7.48 6.17 -7.75
C PRO A 183 -6.36 5.36 -7.10
N SER A 184 -5.18 5.39 -7.72
CA SER A 184 -3.98 4.81 -7.11
C SER A 184 -3.62 5.55 -5.84
N THR A 185 -3.14 4.83 -4.83
CA THR A 185 -2.79 5.38 -3.53
C THR A 185 -1.34 5.09 -3.21
N ASP A 186 -0.57 6.12 -2.88
CA ASP A 186 0.80 6.03 -2.37
C ASP A 186 0.80 6.19 -0.85
N PHE A 187 1.42 5.26 -0.15
CA PHE A 187 1.55 5.27 1.30
C PHE A 187 3.02 5.32 1.70
N TYR A 188 3.42 6.40 2.37
CA TYR A 188 4.75 6.62 2.94
C TYR A 188 4.67 6.39 4.45
N SER A 189 5.46 5.47 4.98
CA SER A 189 5.34 5.04 6.37
C SER A 189 6.67 4.82 7.08
N ILE A 190 6.61 5.02 8.39
CA ILE A 190 7.61 4.56 9.35
C ILE A 190 6.91 3.57 10.29
N GLY A 191 7.61 2.53 10.71
CA GLY A 191 7.04 1.52 11.59
C GLY A 191 8.06 0.83 12.47
N LEU A 192 7.52 -0.03 13.33
CA LEU A 192 8.26 -0.94 14.17
C LEU A 192 7.70 -2.35 13.97
N ALA A 193 8.59 -3.33 13.84
CA ALA A 193 8.20 -4.72 13.89
C ALA A 193 8.73 -5.40 15.17
N TYR A 194 8.08 -6.50 15.53
CA TYR A 194 8.54 -7.39 16.59
C TYR A 194 8.53 -8.82 16.07
N TYR A 195 9.70 -9.46 16.08
CA TYR A 195 9.89 -10.85 15.69
C TYR A 195 9.77 -11.77 16.90
N PHE A 196 8.93 -12.77 16.79
CA PHE A 196 8.76 -13.84 17.78
C PHE A 196 9.78 -14.93 17.44
N GLY A 197 11.00 -14.78 17.95
CA GLY A 197 12.17 -15.60 17.64
C GLY A 197 12.06 -17.08 17.88
#